data_62d3e594d488314935b0ca7c612edaf7
#
_entry.id   62d3e594d488314935b0ca7c612edaf7
#
_cell.length_a   1.000
_cell.length_b   1.000
_cell.length_c   1.000
_cell.angle_alpha   90.00
_cell.angle_beta   90.00
_cell.angle_gamma   90.00
#
_symmetry.space_group_name_H-M   'P 1'
#
loop_
_entity.id
_entity.type
_entity.pdbx_description
1 polymer ?
#
loop_
_entity_poly.entity_id
_entity_poly.type
_entity_poly.pdbx_seq_one_letter_code
_entity_poly.pdbx_strand_id
1 'polypeptide(L)'
;MFTDLMGQRRYKLGLHMHTTLSDGHMSPEAAVRLYKEAGYDAVALTDHWFFGEDRELEGMRILSGIEYNFGTDGTGDGVYHILSLMARRNPGVTREDTPQVCVDRILAAGGLPVLAHPAWSLNQPDAAANLRGVAFTEIFNTVSGEQASNRPYSGGFVDLSACRGKYYGLFASDDTHYYHCDECLAATMVKADSLSCEDIMAA
;
A
#
# COMPACT_ATOMS: atom_id res chain seq x y z
N MET A 1 -10.71 15.24 6.89
CA MET A 1 -11.90 14.38 7.17
C MET A 1 -13.02 14.72 6.21
N PHE A 2 -13.57 13.72 5.55
CA PHE A 2 -14.61 13.83 4.52
C PHE A 2 -15.94 13.27 5.04
N THR A 3 -17.08 13.86 4.62
CA THR A 3 -18.40 13.30 4.89
C THR A 3 -18.97 12.76 3.59
N ASP A 4 -19.27 11.46 3.55
CA ASP A 4 -19.81 10.80 2.37
C ASP A 4 -21.30 11.13 2.15
N LEU A 5 -21.84 10.67 1.02
CA LEU A 5 -23.25 10.90 0.65
C LEU A 5 -24.26 10.27 1.61
N MET A 6 -23.81 9.33 2.46
CA MET A 6 -24.60 8.72 3.52
C MET A 6 -24.50 9.46 4.86
N GLY A 7 -23.81 10.61 4.89
CA GLY A 7 -23.56 11.39 6.10
C GLY A 7 -22.50 10.79 7.03
N GLN A 8 -21.73 9.77 6.59
CA GLN A 8 -20.72 9.14 7.41
C GLN A 8 -19.39 9.88 7.28
N ARG A 9 -18.74 10.09 8.43
CA ARG A 9 -17.38 10.67 8.46
C ARG A 9 -16.37 9.62 8.06
N ARG A 10 -15.42 10.01 7.20
CA ARG A 10 -14.33 9.15 6.72
C ARG A 10 -13.02 9.91 6.75
N TYR A 11 -11.94 9.18 7.01
CA TYR A 11 -10.58 9.66 6.84
C TYR A 11 -10.09 9.38 5.43
N LYS A 12 -9.41 10.36 4.82
CA LYS A 12 -8.74 10.24 3.53
C LYS A 12 -7.30 9.83 3.75
N LEU A 13 -6.94 8.61 3.39
CA LEU A 13 -5.62 8.01 3.65
C LEU A 13 -4.84 7.80 2.35
N GLY A 14 -3.54 8.15 2.36
CA GLY A 14 -2.55 7.75 1.35
C GLY A 14 -1.73 6.58 1.91
N LEU A 15 -1.95 5.36 1.40
CA LEU A 15 -1.42 4.15 2.02
C LEU A 15 -0.20 3.55 1.30
N HIS A 16 0.26 4.19 0.22
CA HIS A 16 1.43 3.75 -0.55
C HIS A 16 2.10 4.97 -1.18
N MET A 17 3.34 5.25 -0.80
CA MET A 17 4.16 6.33 -1.34
C MET A 17 5.63 6.14 -1.00
N HIS A 18 6.50 6.64 -1.87
CA HIS A 18 7.96 6.57 -1.75
C HIS A 18 8.59 7.95 -1.58
N THR A 19 9.69 7.98 -0.86
CA THR A 19 10.45 9.20 -0.60
C THR A 19 11.92 8.99 -0.91
N THR A 20 12.76 9.99 -0.65
CA THR A 20 14.22 9.87 -0.80
C THR A 20 14.88 8.88 0.19
N LEU A 21 14.10 8.19 1.03
CA LEU A 21 14.58 7.07 1.84
C LEU A 21 14.72 5.78 1.02
N SER A 22 14.04 5.71 -0.14
CA SER A 22 14.26 4.66 -1.15
C SER A 22 14.52 5.28 -2.53
N ASP A 23 13.55 5.30 -3.39
CA ASP A 23 13.63 5.72 -4.79
C ASP A 23 12.63 6.82 -5.18
N GLY A 24 11.92 7.38 -4.23
CA GLY A 24 11.11 8.57 -4.44
C GLY A 24 11.95 9.84 -4.56
N HIS A 25 11.44 10.84 -5.28
CA HIS A 25 12.19 12.07 -5.60
C HIS A 25 11.98 13.21 -4.59
N MET A 26 11.15 13.01 -3.56
CA MET A 26 10.85 14.03 -2.55
C MET A 26 11.21 13.56 -1.14
N SER A 27 11.69 14.47 -0.28
CA SER A 27 11.97 14.10 1.12
C SER A 27 10.69 13.76 1.88
N PRO A 28 10.76 12.94 2.95
CA PRO A 28 9.59 12.60 3.76
C PRO A 28 8.78 13.83 4.21
N GLU A 29 9.46 14.87 4.69
CA GLU A 29 8.81 16.09 5.20
C GLU A 29 8.09 16.85 4.08
N ALA A 30 8.70 16.94 2.91
CA ALA A 30 8.11 17.64 1.76
C ALA A 30 6.90 16.86 1.21
N ALA A 31 7.02 15.54 1.07
CA ALA A 31 5.96 14.66 0.63
C ALA A 31 4.74 14.72 1.58
N VAL A 32 4.99 14.65 2.90
CA VAL A 32 3.93 14.75 3.91
C VAL A 32 3.22 16.10 3.86
N ARG A 33 3.96 17.22 3.73
CA ARG A 33 3.34 18.55 3.55
C ARG A 33 2.44 18.60 2.33
N LEU A 34 2.89 18.06 1.22
CA LEU A 34 2.13 18.03 -0.04
C LEU A 34 0.80 17.28 0.12
N TYR A 35 0.81 16.08 0.71
CA TYR A 35 -0.39 15.30 0.96
C TYR A 35 -1.31 15.97 1.99
N LYS A 36 -0.75 16.61 3.01
CA LYS A 36 -1.53 17.39 3.98
C LYS A 36 -2.26 18.57 3.31
N GLU A 37 -1.58 19.31 2.45
CA GLU A 37 -2.17 20.41 1.66
C GLU A 37 -3.26 19.92 0.70
N ALA A 38 -3.12 18.70 0.18
CA ALA A 38 -4.13 18.02 -0.63
C ALA A 38 -5.30 17.43 0.19
N GLY A 39 -5.33 17.66 1.51
CA GLY A 39 -6.43 17.30 2.39
C GLY A 39 -6.45 15.82 2.81
N TYR A 40 -5.32 15.13 2.77
CA TYR A 40 -5.20 13.81 3.39
C TYR A 40 -5.14 13.95 4.92
N ASP A 41 -5.73 12.99 5.62
CA ASP A 41 -5.77 12.94 7.09
C ASP A 41 -4.59 12.17 7.68
N ALA A 42 -4.09 11.15 6.98
CA ALA A 42 -2.87 10.41 7.31
C ALA A 42 -2.26 9.78 6.05
N VAL A 43 -0.96 9.47 6.12
CA VAL A 43 -0.24 8.72 5.08
C VAL A 43 0.58 7.60 5.69
N ALA A 44 0.89 6.56 4.91
CA ALA A 44 1.92 5.58 5.19
C ALA A 44 3.10 5.83 4.26
N LEU A 45 4.29 6.07 4.82
CA LEU A 45 5.52 6.08 4.05
C LEU A 45 5.97 4.63 3.89
N THR A 46 5.99 4.15 2.65
CA THR A 46 6.22 2.74 2.33
C THR A 46 7.47 2.54 1.51
N ASP A 47 8.48 3.34 1.79
CA ASP A 47 9.79 3.25 1.14
C ASP A 47 10.30 1.81 1.04
N HIS A 48 10.91 1.44 -0.09
CA HIS A 48 11.41 0.09 -0.32
C HIS A 48 12.45 -0.32 0.72
N TRP A 49 12.19 -1.42 1.43
CA TRP A 49 13.09 -2.02 2.43
C TRP A 49 13.44 -1.09 3.61
N PHE A 50 12.76 0.04 3.75
CA PHE A 50 12.94 0.98 4.84
C PHE A 50 11.65 1.08 5.67
N PHE A 51 11.69 0.62 6.91
CA PHE A 51 10.52 0.65 7.80
C PHE A 51 10.27 2.06 8.32
N GLY A 52 9.19 2.67 7.86
CA GLY A 52 8.66 3.91 8.40
C GLY A 52 7.87 3.64 9.68
N GLU A 53 8.31 4.22 10.80
CA GLU A 53 7.62 4.07 12.08
C GLU A 53 6.37 4.93 12.17
N ASP A 54 5.40 4.47 12.98
CA ASP A 54 4.21 5.23 13.35
C ASP A 54 4.60 6.48 14.17
N ARG A 55 4.29 7.68 13.65
CA ARG A 55 4.69 8.96 14.26
C ARG A 55 3.84 10.12 13.76
N GLU A 56 4.07 11.28 14.31
CA GLU A 56 3.65 12.55 13.73
C GLU A 56 4.82 13.20 12.96
N LEU A 57 4.55 13.71 11.77
CA LEU A 57 5.51 14.44 10.95
C LEU A 57 4.78 15.62 10.28
N GLU A 58 5.34 16.83 10.35
CA GLU A 58 4.74 18.05 9.77
C GLU A 58 3.29 18.30 10.24
N GLY A 59 2.95 17.85 11.46
CA GLY A 59 1.60 17.94 12.02
C GLY A 59 0.56 17.07 11.29
N MET A 60 1.00 15.95 10.72
CA MET A 60 0.18 14.92 10.11
C MET A 60 0.52 13.54 10.68
N ARG A 61 -0.48 12.69 10.85
CA ARG A 61 -0.30 11.31 11.28
C ARG A 61 0.37 10.49 10.19
N ILE A 62 1.49 9.85 10.52
CA ILE A 62 2.19 8.88 9.67
C ILE A 62 1.90 7.50 10.24
N LEU A 63 1.29 6.64 9.44
CA LEU A 63 1.09 5.24 9.74
C LEU A 63 2.36 4.46 9.42
N SER A 64 2.72 3.47 10.23
CA SER A 64 3.89 2.66 9.92
C SER A 64 3.72 1.91 8.60
N GLY A 65 4.78 1.91 7.79
CA GLY A 65 4.75 1.34 6.44
C GLY A 65 6.11 0.88 5.95
N ILE A 66 6.11 -0.06 5.04
CA ILE A 66 7.27 -0.50 4.25
C ILE A 66 6.78 -1.29 3.05
N GLU A 67 7.46 -1.20 1.91
CA GLU A 67 7.24 -2.08 0.77
C GLU A 67 8.42 -3.02 0.57
N TYR A 68 8.08 -4.30 0.37
CA TYR A 68 9.02 -5.38 0.03
C TYR A 68 8.79 -5.83 -1.40
N ASN A 69 9.84 -5.88 -2.22
CA ASN A 69 9.80 -6.36 -3.59
C ASN A 69 10.59 -7.66 -3.77
N PHE A 70 9.94 -8.67 -4.37
CA PHE A 70 10.48 -10.00 -4.63
C PHE A 70 10.26 -10.39 -6.08
N GLY A 71 11.10 -11.32 -6.59
CA GLY A 71 10.85 -11.97 -7.87
C GLY A 71 11.21 -11.14 -9.08
N THR A 72 12.50 -10.93 -9.30
CA THR A 72 13.02 -10.33 -10.54
C THR A 72 13.58 -11.37 -11.51
N ASP A 73 13.40 -12.67 -11.21
CA ASP A 73 14.10 -13.79 -11.83
C ASP A 73 13.41 -14.38 -13.06
N GLY A 74 12.30 -13.78 -13.48
CA GLY A 74 11.59 -14.21 -14.69
C GLY A 74 10.89 -15.58 -14.58
N THR A 75 10.51 -15.99 -13.36
CA THR A 75 9.80 -17.27 -13.14
C THR A 75 8.40 -17.32 -13.75
N GLY A 76 7.93 -16.24 -14.37
CA GLY A 76 6.63 -16.19 -15.03
C GLY A 76 5.45 -15.86 -14.13
N ASP A 77 5.64 -15.81 -12.80
CA ASP A 77 4.59 -15.47 -11.83
C ASP A 77 4.48 -13.96 -11.58
N GLY A 78 5.27 -13.15 -12.30
CA GLY A 78 5.42 -11.73 -12.05
C GLY A 78 6.33 -11.42 -10.87
N VAL A 79 6.41 -10.15 -10.51
CA VAL A 79 7.08 -9.71 -9.28
C VAL A 79 6.06 -9.57 -8.16
N TYR A 80 6.45 -9.83 -6.91
CA TYR A 80 5.58 -9.60 -5.76
C TYR A 80 6.05 -8.36 -5.04
N HIS A 81 5.18 -7.34 -5.01
CA HIS A 81 5.33 -6.20 -4.12
C HIS A 81 4.32 -6.36 -2.98
N ILE A 82 4.82 -6.34 -1.75
CA ILE A 82 4.02 -6.58 -0.55
C ILE A 82 4.22 -5.42 0.41
N LEU A 83 3.14 -4.67 0.66
CA LEU A 83 3.15 -3.65 1.70
C LEU A 83 2.96 -4.31 3.07
N SER A 84 3.70 -3.80 4.04
CA SER A 84 3.39 -3.96 5.45
C SER A 84 2.84 -2.64 5.96
N LEU A 85 1.58 -2.58 6.28
CA LEU A 85 0.93 -1.40 6.82
C LEU A 85 0.62 -1.60 8.30
N MET A 86 0.77 -0.53 9.08
CA MET A 86 0.38 -0.44 10.50
C MET A 86 0.99 -1.53 11.40
N ALA A 87 2.17 -2.05 11.03
CA ALA A 87 2.91 -2.99 11.88
C ALA A 87 3.42 -2.28 13.15
N ARG A 88 3.30 -2.95 14.30
CA ARG A 88 3.73 -2.41 15.61
C ARG A 88 5.24 -2.33 15.79
N ARG A 89 5.98 -3.03 14.93
CA ARG A 89 7.44 -3.06 14.87
C ARG A 89 7.90 -3.48 13.49
N ASN A 90 9.15 -3.21 13.16
CA ASN A 90 9.74 -3.71 11.91
C ASN A 90 9.54 -5.24 11.80
N PRO A 91 8.92 -5.74 10.72
CA PRO A 91 8.73 -7.19 10.50
C PRO A 91 10.03 -7.98 10.38
N GLY A 92 11.15 -7.33 10.10
CA GLY A 92 12.46 -7.98 9.99
C GLY A 92 12.60 -8.90 8.77
N VAL A 93 11.87 -8.59 7.69
CA VAL A 93 11.98 -9.29 6.41
C VAL A 93 13.34 -9.01 5.77
N THR A 94 13.93 -10.02 5.17
CA THR A 94 15.21 -9.93 4.46
C THR A 94 15.04 -10.26 2.98
N ARG A 95 16.05 -9.95 2.16
CA ARG A 95 16.01 -10.21 0.70
C ARG A 95 16.08 -11.70 0.34
N GLU A 96 16.46 -12.54 1.29
CA GLU A 96 16.52 -14.00 1.17
C GLU A 96 15.18 -14.68 1.51
N ASP A 97 14.24 -13.93 2.10
CA ASP A 97 12.91 -14.45 2.46
C ASP A 97 12.05 -14.62 1.18
N THR A 98 11.13 -15.58 1.24
CA THR A 98 10.12 -15.74 0.19
C THR A 98 8.94 -14.79 0.44
N PRO A 99 8.09 -14.51 -0.58
CA PRO A 99 6.87 -13.72 -0.40
C PRO A 99 5.98 -14.24 0.75
N GLN A 100 5.86 -15.56 0.93
CA GLN A 100 5.07 -16.13 2.04
C GLN A 100 5.69 -15.84 3.40
N VAL A 101 7.02 -15.97 3.54
CA VAL A 101 7.72 -15.63 4.78
C VAL A 101 7.59 -14.15 5.10
N CYS A 102 7.61 -13.28 4.08
CA CYS A 102 7.34 -11.85 4.26
C CYS A 102 5.94 -11.63 4.87
N VAL A 103 4.91 -12.22 4.30
CA VAL A 103 3.54 -12.14 4.83
C VAL A 103 3.46 -12.63 6.27
N ASP A 104 4.05 -13.79 6.57
CA ASP A 104 4.03 -14.37 7.92
C ASP A 104 4.72 -13.45 8.94
N ARG A 105 5.83 -12.82 8.57
CA ARG A 105 6.54 -11.85 9.43
C ARG A 105 5.76 -10.56 9.65
N ILE A 106 5.08 -10.05 8.61
CA ILE A 106 4.20 -8.87 8.72
C ILE A 106 3.09 -9.15 9.74
N LEU A 107 2.41 -10.28 9.61
CA LEU A 107 1.36 -10.70 10.54
C LEU A 107 1.89 -10.86 11.97
N ALA A 108 3.06 -11.47 12.14
CA ALA A 108 3.71 -11.62 13.44
C ALA A 108 4.15 -10.28 14.06
N ALA A 109 4.35 -9.25 13.24
CA ALA A 109 4.60 -7.89 13.68
C ALA A 109 3.31 -7.09 13.99
N GLY A 110 2.15 -7.70 13.80
CA GLY A 110 0.84 -7.08 13.99
C GLY A 110 0.45 -6.11 12.87
N GLY A 111 1.07 -6.25 11.70
CA GLY A 111 0.80 -5.44 10.53
C GLY A 111 -0.21 -6.08 9.56
N LEU A 112 -0.66 -5.31 8.60
CA LEU A 112 -1.54 -5.70 7.51
C LEU A 112 -0.72 -5.94 6.25
N PRO A 113 -0.58 -7.20 5.77
CA PRO A 113 0.05 -7.48 4.49
C PRO A 113 -0.91 -7.20 3.33
N VAL A 114 -0.43 -6.45 2.35
CA VAL A 114 -1.21 -6.05 1.18
C VAL A 114 -0.44 -6.40 -0.10
N LEU A 115 -1.10 -7.00 -1.07
CA LEU A 115 -0.54 -7.20 -2.40
C LEU A 115 -0.66 -5.91 -3.20
N ALA A 116 0.45 -5.26 -3.47
CA ALA A 116 0.50 -4.00 -4.21
C ALA A 116 0.32 -4.24 -5.72
N HIS A 117 -0.35 -3.31 -6.38
CA HIS A 117 -0.50 -3.15 -7.84
C HIS A 117 -0.37 -4.44 -8.68
N PRO A 118 -1.21 -5.48 -8.46
CA PRO A 118 -1.02 -6.79 -9.09
C PRO A 118 -1.10 -6.78 -10.62
N ALA A 119 -1.79 -5.81 -11.24
CA ALA A 119 -1.81 -5.66 -12.68
C ALA A 119 -0.47 -5.18 -13.23
N TRP A 120 0.19 -4.23 -12.56
CA TRP A 120 1.53 -3.77 -12.91
C TRP A 120 2.56 -4.90 -12.74
N SER A 121 2.50 -5.59 -11.62
CA SER A 121 3.37 -6.71 -11.25
C SER A 121 3.17 -7.97 -12.09
N LEU A 122 2.10 -8.02 -12.92
CA LEU A 122 1.70 -9.19 -13.70
C LEU A 122 1.44 -10.43 -12.84
N ASN A 123 0.94 -10.23 -11.61
CA ASN A 123 0.61 -11.35 -10.73
C ASN A 123 -0.49 -12.22 -11.33
N GLN A 124 -0.25 -13.53 -11.31
CA GLN A 124 -1.26 -14.50 -11.69
C GLN A 124 -2.22 -14.73 -10.53
N PRO A 125 -3.56 -14.67 -10.73
CA PRO A 125 -4.53 -14.86 -9.64
C PRO A 125 -4.35 -16.17 -8.86
N ASP A 126 -4.00 -17.25 -9.55
CA ASP A 126 -3.80 -18.56 -8.92
C ASP A 126 -2.53 -18.59 -8.05
N ALA A 127 -1.44 -17.99 -8.52
CA ALA A 127 -0.20 -17.89 -7.76
C ALA A 127 -0.37 -16.96 -6.53
N ALA A 128 -1.00 -15.79 -6.71
CA ALA A 128 -1.26 -14.85 -5.63
C ALA A 128 -2.24 -15.42 -4.58
N ALA A 129 -3.22 -16.26 -4.98
CA ALA A 129 -4.14 -16.93 -4.06
C ALA A 129 -3.41 -17.88 -3.09
N ASN A 130 -2.22 -18.37 -3.45
CA ASN A 130 -1.40 -19.21 -2.58
C ASN A 130 -0.71 -18.43 -1.45
N LEU A 131 -0.65 -17.10 -1.54
CA LEU A 131 -0.15 -16.26 -0.45
C LEU A 131 -1.19 -16.21 0.67
N ARG A 132 -0.99 -17.07 1.68
CA ARG A 132 -1.87 -17.13 2.85
C ARG A 132 -1.67 -15.88 3.73
N GLY A 133 -2.78 -15.33 4.23
CA GLY A 133 -2.75 -14.17 5.12
C GLY A 133 -2.83 -12.81 4.43
N VAL A 134 -2.69 -12.74 3.10
CA VAL A 134 -2.96 -11.53 2.34
C VAL A 134 -4.47 -11.39 2.17
N ALA A 135 -5.04 -10.36 2.80
CA ALA A 135 -6.48 -10.08 2.78
C ALA A 135 -6.86 -8.86 1.93
N PHE A 136 -5.88 -8.06 1.53
CA PHE A 136 -6.09 -6.80 0.80
C PHE A 136 -5.20 -6.73 -0.43
N THR A 137 -5.67 -6.00 -1.45
CA THR A 137 -4.89 -5.67 -2.65
C THR A 137 -5.26 -4.28 -3.19
N GLU A 138 -4.36 -3.68 -3.93
CA GLU A 138 -4.65 -2.44 -4.65
C GLU A 138 -5.49 -2.73 -5.90
N ILE A 139 -6.66 -2.09 -5.97
CA ILE A 139 -7.48 -2.08 -7.19
C ILE A 139 -7.03 -1.00 -8.17
N PHE A 140 -6.44 0.08 -7.65
CA PHE A 140 -5.93 1.20 -8.43
C PHE A 140 -4.62 1.70 -7.82
N ASN A 141 -3.65 1.98 -8.68
CA ASN A 141 -2.33 2.49 -8.31
C ASN A 141 -1.90 3.51 -9.35
N THR A 142 -1.72 4.77 -8.94
CA THR A 142 -1.53 5.89 -9.86
C THR A 142 -0.26 5.75 -10.69
N VAL A 143 0.90 5.51 -10.04
CA VAL A 143 2.19 5.44 -10.75
C VAL A 143 2.27 4.28 -11.75
N SER A 144 1.49 3.22 -11.52
CA SER A 144 1.37 2.10 -12.47
C SER A 144 0.73 2.50 -13.80
N GLY A 145 0.13 3.70 -13.87
CA GLY A 145 -0.41 4.31 -15.10
C GLY A 145 0.62 5.05 -15.95
N GLU A 146 1.86 5.18 -15.48
CA GLU A 146 2.92 5.84 -16.23
C GLU A 146 3.17 5.15 -17.58
N GLN A 147 3.69 5.91 -18.55
CA GLN A 147 3.78 5.48 -19.95
C GLN A 147 4.51 4.14 -20.16
N ALA A 148 5.45 3.82 -19.27
CA ALA A 148 6.23 2.58 -19.35
C ALA A 148 5.40 1.31 -19.06
N SER A 149 4.35 1.41 -18.25
CA SER A 149 3.54 0.25 -17.85
C SER A 149 2.07 0.36 -18.28
N ASN A 150 1.44 1.51 -18.05
CA ASN A 150 0.05 1.80 -18.40
C ASN A 150 -0.95 0.74 -17.87
N ARG A 151 -0.75 0.28 -16.63
CA ARG A 151 -1.58 -0.72 -15.94
C ARG A 151 -2.00 -0.27 -14.53
N PRO A 152 -2.65 0.90 -14.37
CA PRO A 152 -3.02 1.41 -13.05
C PRO A 152 -4.17 0.63 -12.41
N TYR A 153 -5.01 -0.04 -13.20
CA TYR A 153 -6.24 -0.67 -12.73
C TYR A 153 -6.12 -2.20 -12.69
N SER A 154 -6.27 -2.74 -11.49
CA SER A 154 -6.14 -4.18 -11.20
C SER A 154 -7.48 -4.94 -11.17
N GLY A 155 -8.57 -4.34 -11.69
CA GLY A 155 -9.91 -4.95 -11.64
C GLY A 155 -9.96 -6.35 -12.26
N GLY A 156 -9.27 -6.56 -13.39
CA GLY A 156 -9.21 -7.89 -14.03
C GLY A 156 -8.58 -8.95 -13.12
N PHE A 157 -7.52 -8.60 -12.38
CA PHE A 157 -6.92 -9.49 -11.39
C PHE A 157 -7.90 -9.80 -10.25
N VAL A 158 -8.59 -8.77 -9.73
CA VAL A 158 -9.58 -8.91 -8.65
C VAL A 158 -10.73 -9.82 -9.08
N ASP A 159 -11.30 -9.58 -10.26
CA ASP A 159 -12.42 -10.37 -10.78
C ASP A 159 -12.03 -11.85 -11.00
N LEU A 160 -10.87 -12.10 -11.59
CA LEU A 160 -10.37 -13.46 -11.80
C LEU A 160 -10.05 -14.16 -10.49
N SER A 161 -9.56 -13.44 -9.48
CA SER A 161 -9.35 -13.99 -8.12
C SER A 161 -10.69 -14.36 -7.46
N ALA A 162 -11.70 -13.49 -7.58
CA ALA A 162 -13.04 -13.74 -7.05
C ALA A 162 -13.70 -14.96 -7.71
N CYS A 163 -13.54 -15.14 -9.03
CA CYS A 163 -13.99 -16.34 -9.74
C CYS A 163 -13.35 -17.64 -9.23
N ARG A 164 -12.22 -17.55 -8.54
CA ARG A 164 -11.48 -18.67 -7.91
C ARG A 164 -11.75 -18.78 -6.40
N GLY A 165 -12.68 -17.98 -5.88
CA GLY A 165 -13.05 -17.98 -4.47
C GLY A 165 -12.11 -17.18 -3.56
N LYS A 166 -11.17 -16.42 -4.10
CA LYS A 166 -10.31 -15.53 -3.33
C LYS A 166 -10.86 -14.11 -3.40
N TYR A 167 -11.28 -13.60 -2.25
CA TYR A 167 -11.80 -12.24 -2.10
C TYR A 167 -10.81 -11.37 -1.36
N TYR A 168 -10.52 -10.19 -1.89
CA TYR A 168 -9.66 -9.20 -1.28
C TYR A 168 -10.47 -7.98 -0.84
N GLY A 169 -10.11 -7.40 0.32
CA GLY A 169 -10.42 -6.01 0.59
C GLY A 169 -9.64 -5.12 -0.39
N LEU A 170 -10.24 -4.03 -0.84
CA LEU A 170 -9.69 -3.21 -1.91
C LEU A 170 -9.34 -1.82 -1.41
N PHE A 171 -8.20 -1.31 -1.83
CA PHE A 171 -7.89 0.09 -1.69
C PHE A 171 -7.19 0.66 -2.93
N ALA A 172 -7.15 1.99 -3.00
CA ALA A 172 -6.48 2.72 -4.06
C ALA A 172 -5.38 3.59 -3.45
N SER A 173 -4.28 3.74 -4.16
CA SER A 173 -3.13 4.52 -3.74
C SER A 173 -2.43 5.18 -4.92
N ASP A 174 -1.54 6.10 -4.61
CA ASP A 174 -0.71 6.75 -5.62
C ASP A 174 0.55 5.96 -5.92
N ASP A 175 1.18 5.38 -4.88
CA ASP A 175 2.51 4.78 -5.02
C ASP A 175 3.50 5.78 -5.62
N THR A 176 3.39 7.03 -5.17
CA THR A 176 4.08 8.15 -5.79
C THR A 176 5.59 8.03 -5.64
N HIS A 177 6.32 8.28 -6.74
CA HIS A 177 7.78 8.26 -6.80
C HIS A 177 8.33 9.58 -7.34
N TYR A 178 7.70 10.12 -8.39
CA TYR A 178 8.29 11.21 -9.18
C TYR A 178 7.85 12.59 -8.70
N TYR A 179 6.64 12.69 -8.11
CA TYR A 179 6.00 13.95 -7.71
C TYR A 179 5.86 14.92 -8.90
N HIS A 180 5.48 14.36 -10.06
CA HIS A 180 5.22 15.04 -11.32
C HIS A 180 3.90 14.58 -11.90
N CYS A 181 2.81 14.77 -11.14
CA CYS A 181 1.44 14.34 -11.45
C CYS A 181 1.16 12.85 -11.15
N ASP A 182 1.97 12.19 -10.33
CA ASP A 182 1.71 10.85 -9.77
C ASP A 182 1.29 10.91 -8.29
N GLU A 183 1.19 12.12 -7.71
CA GLU A 183 0.84 12.37 -6.31
C GLU A 183 -0.59 12.88 -6.12
N CYS A 184 -1.19 12.58 -4.98
CA CYS A 184 -2.47 13.12 -4.49
C CYS A 184 -3.70 12.84 -5.38
N LEU A 185 -3.65 11.81 -6.23
CA LEU A 185 -4.71 11.45 -7.17
C LEU A 185 -5.61 10.33 -6.66
N ALA A 186 -5.07 9.42 -5.85
CA ALA A 186 -5.80 8.28 -5.29
C ALA A 186 -5.75 8.26 -3.77
N ALA A 187 -6.84 7.82 -3.15
CA ALA A 187 -6.94 7.70 -1.70
C ALA A 187 -7.86 6.56 -1.29
N THR A 188 -7.61 6.01 -0.13
CA THR A 188 -8.54 5.09 0.52
C THR A 188 -9.34 5.84 1.59
N MET A 189 -10.67 5.75 1.51
CA MET A 189 -11.58 6.40 2.44
C MET A 189 -12.01 5.42 3.52
N VAL A 190 -11.55 5.63 4.76
CA VAL A 190 -11.77 4.69 5.87
C VAL A 190 -12.71 5.30 6.91
N LYS A 191 -13.69 4.51 7.36
CA LYS A 191 -14.58 4.85 8.48
C LYS A 191 -14.01 4.25 9.76
N ALA A 192 -13.12 4.99 10.41
CA ALA A 192 -12.52 4.60 11.69
C ALA A 192 -12.91 5.57 12.80
N ASP A 193 -12.79 5.12 14.04
CA ASP A 193 -13.10 5.98 15.21
C ASP A 193 -11.99 7.02 15.43
N SER A 194 -10.74 6.66 15.12
CA SER A 194 -9.60 7.59 15.16
C SER A 194 -8.57 7.23 14.06
N LEU A 195 -7.48 8.02 14.00
CA LEU A 195 -6.31 7.77 13.15
C LEU A 195 -5.26 6.86 13.81
N SER A 196 -5.62 6.11 14.86
CA SER A 196 -4.74 5.08 15.39
C SER A 196 -4.65 3.90 14.43
N CYS A 197 -3.51 3.21 14.40
CA CYS A 197 -3.35 2.01 13.59
C CYS A 197 -4.40 0.95 13.95
N GLU A 198 -4.72 0.81 15.24
CA GLU A 198 -5.73 -0.13 15.73
C GLU A 198 -7.12 0.16 15.18
N ASP A 199 -7.57 1.43 15.23
CA ASP A 199 -8.91 1.81 14.77
C ASP A 199 -9.03 1.71 13.24
N ILE A 200 -7.98 2.07 12.51
CA ILE A 200 -7.95 1.94 11.05
C ILE A 200 -7.98 0.46 10.63
N MET A 201 -7.26 -0.42 11.33
CA MET A 201 -7.25 -1.86 11.05
C MET A 201 -8.55 -2.56 11.45
N ALA A 202 -9.33 -1.99 12.37
CA ALA A 202 -10.62 -2.52 12.80
C ALA A 202 -11.78 -2.10 11.88
N ALA A 203 -11.55 -1.13 11.01
CA ALA A 203 -12.55 -0.52 10.13
C ALA A 203 -12.72 -1.27 8.81
#